data_bf0f46089a88692febbca3694f0239b7
#
_entry.id   bf0f46089a88692febbca3694f0239b7
#
_cell.length_a   1.000
_cell.length_b   1.000
_cell.length_c   1.000
_cell.angle_alpha   90.00
_cell.angle_beta   90.00
_cell.angle_gamma   90.00
#
_symmetry.space_group_name_H-M   'P 1'
#
loop_
_entity.id
_entity.type
_entity.pdbx_description
1 polymer ?
#
loop_
_entity_poly.entity_id
_entity_poly.type
_entity_poly.pdbx_seq_one_letter_code
_entity_poly.pdbx_strand_id
1 'polypeptide(L)'
;MSNVHVMDHPLIQHKIGIIRREETGSKDFRMMIGEIAMLMCYEATRDLKLQDVEIQTPICKMTAKELAGKKLAVVPILRAGLGMVEGMLAMIPAAKVGHIGLFRDPETLEPVEYYCKLPADCEEREVFVVDPMLATGGSCIAAIQMLKNRGVKNIRFMCIIAAPEGVKKLQEAHPDVEVYIGALDEKLNEHGYIVPRLGDAGDRIFGTK
;
A
#
# COMPACT_ATOMS: atom_id res chain seq x y z
N MET A 1 -12.34 14.99 -9.41
CA MET A 1 -11.31 14.14 -10.07
C MET A 1 -11.25 12.85 -9.29
N SER A 2 -11.06 11.74 -9.94
CA SER A 2 -11.01 10.46 -9.21
C SER A 2 -9.66 10.39 -8.47
N ASN A 3 -9.70 10.13 -7.17
CA ASN A 3 -8.50 9.94 -6.34
C ASN A 3 -7.89 8.54 -6.56
N VAL A 4 -7.99 8.02 -7.79
CA VAL A 4 -7.52 6.68 -8.16
C VAL A 4 -6.47 6.80 -9.26
N HIS A 5 -5.29 6.29 -8.97
CA HIS A 5 -4.13 6.32 -9.84
C HIS A 5 -3.74 4.88 -10.22
N VAL A 6 -4.02 4.51 -11.46
CA VAL A 6 -3.59 3.21 -12.00
C VAL A 6 -2.24 3.40 -12.69
N MET A 7 -1.25 2.61 -12.28
CA MET A 7 0.11 2.69 -12.79
C MET A 7 0.21 2.13 -14.22
N ASP A 8 0.82 2.89 -15.12
CA ASP A 8 1.07 2.48 -16.50
C ASP A 8 2.56 2.26 -16.82
N HIS A 9 3.43 2.43 -15.82
CA HIS A 9 4.87 2.34 -16.00
C HIS A 9 5.30 0.94 -16.47
N PRO A 10 6.06 0.80 -17.58
CA PRO A 10 6.41 -0.50 -18.18
C PRO A 10 7.10 -1.48 -17.21
N LEU A 11 7.98 -0.99 -16.32
CA LEU A 11 8.65 -1.86 -15.33
C LEU A 11 7.66 -2.42 -14.30
N ILE A 12 6.67 -1.65 -13.88
CA ILE A 12 5.63 -2.12 -12.97
C ILE A 12 4.82 -3.21 -13.67
N GLN A 13 4.35 -2.95 -14.89
CA GLN A 13 3.55 -3.90 -15.65
C GLN A 13 4.32 -5.19 -15.97
N HIS A 14 5.60 -5.08 -16.31
CA HIS A 14 6.47 -6.25 -16.53
C HIS A 14 6.57 -7.13 -15.27
N LYS A 15 6.83 -6.53 -14.12
CA LYS A 15 6.94 -7.25 -12.83
C LYS A 15 5.61 -7.85 -12.39
N ILE A 16 4.52 -7.16 -12.61
CA ILE A 16 3.16 -7.70 -12.40
C ILE A 16 2.94 -8.93 -13.29
N GLY A 17 3.35 -8.90 -14.56
CA GLY A 17 3.31 -10.05 -15.44
C GLY A 17 4.07 -11.28 -14.90
N ILE A 18 5.21 -11.07 -14.23
CA ILE A 18 5.98 -12.15 -13.60
C ILE A 18 5.24 -12.75 -12.41
N ILE A 19 4.72 -11.92 -11.49
CA ILE A 19 4.04 -12.44 -10.29
C ILE A 19 2.70 -13.12 -10.59
N ARG A 20 2.10 -12.87 -11.75
CA ARG A 20 0.88 -13.55 -12.18
C ARG A 20 1.11 -15.01 -12.59
N ARG A 21 2.32 -15.39 -12.96
CA ARG A 21 2.64 -16.73 -13.43
C ARG A 21 2.52 -17.73 -12.28
N GLU A 22 1.94 -18.88 -12.57
CA GLU A 22 1.77 -19.96 -11.59
C GLU A 22 3.12 -20.52 -11.14
N GLU A 23 4.07 -20.64 -12.06
CA GLU A 23 5.42 -21.15 -11.80
C GLU A 23 6.32 -20.21 -10.97
N THR A 24 5.92 -18.95 -10.74
CA THR A 24 6.71 -18.01 -9.93
C THR A 24 6.74 -18.47 -8.47
N GLY A 25 7.88 -18.99 -8.03
CA GLY A 25 8.08 -19.48 -6.67
C GLY A 25 8.08 -18.36 -5.62
N SER A 26 7.89 -18.71 -4.34
CA SER A 26 7.72 -17.73 -3.23
C SER A 26 8.90 -16.76 -3.09
N LYS A 27 10.14 -17.18 -3.38
CA LYS A 27 11.31 -16.29 -3.36
C LYS A 27 11.16 -15.15 -4.36
N ASP A 28 10.91 -15.51 -5.62
CA ASP A 28 10.84 -14.53 -6.71
C ASP A 28 9.56 -13.70 -6.60
N PHE A 29 8.45 -14.31 -6.18
CA PHE A 29 7.21 -13.60 -5.90
C PHE A 29 7.42 -12.50 -4.86
N ARG A 30 8.03 -12.81 -3.71
CA ARG A 30 8.32 -11.86 -2.63
C ARG A 30 9.25 -10.74 -3.08
N MET A 31 10.30 -11.08 -3.84
CA MET A 31 11.23 -10.10 -4.40
C MET A 31 10.50 -9.13 -5.34
N MET A 32 9.68 -9.64 -6.26
CA MET A 32 8.91 -8.81 -7.18
C MET A 32 7.88 -7.91 -6.48
N ILE A 33 7.19 -8.42 -5.45
CA ILE A 33 6.27 -7.61 -4.62
C ILE A 33 6.99 -6.41 -4.01
N GLY A 34 8.19 -6.61 -3.44
CA GLY A 34 9.02 -5.51 -2.89
C GLY A 34 9.45 -4.51 -3.96
N GLU A 35 9.90 -4.98 -5.13
CA GLU A 35 10.31 -4.12 -6.23
C GLU A 35 9.15 -3.31 -6.82
N ILE A 36 7.96 -3.93 -6.98
CA ILE A 36 6.75 -3.22 -7.40
C ILE A 36 6.38 -2.15 -6.37
N ALA A 37 6.37 -2.51 -5.09
CA ALA A 37 6.05 -1.57 -4.01
C ALA A 37 7.02 -0.37 -3.98
N MET A 38 8.31 -0.60 -4.24
CA MET A 38 9.33 0.45 -4.37
C MET A 38 9.01 1.41 -5.53
N LEU A 39 8.73 0.89 -6.72
CA LEU A 39 8.40 1.69 -7.90
C LEU A 39 7.08 2.47 -7.70
N MET A 40 6.07 1.82 -7.14
CA MET A 40 4.79 2.47 -6.82
C MET A 40 4.97 3.55 -5.75
N CYS A 41 5.82 3.34 -4.75
CA CYS A 41 6.15 4.34 -3.73
C CYS A 41 6.77 5.60 -4.37
N TYR A 42 7.67 5.43 -5.33
CA TYR A 42 8.25 6.56 -6.08
C TYR A 42 7.16 7.41 -6.77
N GLU A 43 6.22 6.78 -7.45
CA GLU A 43 5.11 7.51 -8.09
C GLU A 43 4.14 8.12 -7.07
N ALA A 44 3.79 7.37 -6.03
CA ALA A 44 2.83 7.81 -5.02
C ALA A 44 3.37 8.91 -4.08
N THR A 45 4.65 9.25 -4.17
CA THR A 45 5.29 10.31 -3.37
C THR A 45 5.67 11.54 -4.19
N ARG A 46 5.25 11.62 -5.45
CA ARG A 46 5.60 12.69 -6.40
C ARG A 46 5.17 14.09 -5.94
N ASP A 47 4.12 14.19 -5.16
CA ASP A 47 3.51 15.43 -4.68
C ASP A 47 3.93 15.82 -3.25
N LEU A 48 4.88 15.08 -2.64
CA LEU A 48 5.37 15.42 -1.31
C LEU A 48 5.98 16.83 -1.28
N LYS A 49 5.63 17.57 -0.25
CA LYS A 49 6.09 18.95 -0.08
C LYS A 49 7.56 18.99 0.30
N LEU A 50 8.26 19.96 -0.28
CA LEU A 50 9.65 20.25 0.04
C LEU A 50 9.73 21.59 0.80
N GLN A 51 10.76 21.71 1.63
CA GLN A 51 11.15 22.94 2.33
C GLN A 51 12.59 23.31 2.01
N ASP A 52 12.91 24.60 2.11
CA ASP A 52 14.26 25.10 1.97
C ASP A 52 15.03 24.96 3.29
N VAL A 53 16.25 24.42 3.23
CA VAL A 53 17.14 24.25 4.37
C VAL A 53 18.54 24.74 4.01
N GLU A 54 19.15 25.56 4.87
CA GLU A 54 20.54 25.95 4.71
C GLU A 54 21.47 24.76 5.07
N ILE A 55 22.32 24.40 4.16
CA ILE A 55 23.32 23.35 4.34
C ILE A 55 24.73 23.85 4.05
N GLN A 56 25.73 23.17 4.62
CA GLN A 56 27.15 23.36 4.28
C GLN A 56 27.59 22.21 3.37
N THR A 57 27.96 22.53 2.14
CA THR A 57 28.67 21.60 1.25
C THR A 57 30.19 21.59 1.56
N PRO A 58 30.97 20.70 1.01
CA PRO A 58 32.43 20.76 1.15
C PRO A 58 33.07 22.05 0.64
N ILE A 59 32.35 22.85 -0.16
CA ILE A 59 32.88 24.05 -0.83
C ILE A 59 32.28 25.33 -0.23
N CYS A 60 30.94 25.41 -0.06
CA CYS A 60 30.26 26.62 0.37
C CYS A 60 28.91 26.33 1.07
N LYS A 61 28.34 27.36 1.72
CA LYS A 61 26.94 27.31 2.16
C LYS A 61 26.00 27.43 0.96
N MET A 62 24.90 26.69 1.01
CA MET A 62 23.83 26.78 0.00
C MET A 62 22.47 26.43 0.61
N THR A 63 21.40 26.77 -0.11
CA THR A 63 20.05 26.32 0.17
C THR A 63 19.78 25.02 -0.58
N ALA A 64 19.32 23.98 0.13
CA ALA A 64 18.90 22.70 -0.44
C ALA A 64 17.43 22.44 -0.16
N LYS A 65 16.84 21.48 -0.88
CA LYS A 65 15.46 21.01 -0.67
C LYS A 65 15.44 19.75 0.17
N GLU A 66 14.63 19.74 1.21
CA GLU A 66 14.33 18.57 2.03
C GLU A 66 12.83 18.33 2.10
N LEU A 67 12.42 17.10 2.41
CA LEU A 67 11.02 16.80 2.66
C LEU A 67 10.51 17.60 3.85
N ALA A 68 9.42 18.33 3.63
CA ALA A 68 8.80 19.14 4.67
C ALA A 68 8.03 18.29 5.70
N GLY A 69 8.00 18.74 6.95
CA GLY A 69 7.20 18.16 8.03
C GLY A 69 7.66 16.77 8.47
N LYS A 70 6.73 16.00 9.05
CA LYS A 70 6.95 14.61 9.45
C LYS A 70 7.01 13.71 8.22
N LYS A 71 7.95 12.76 8.24
CA LYS A 71 8.11 11.78 7.17
C LYS A 71 6.98 10.74 7.21
N LEU A 72 6.93 9.87 6.21
CA LEU A 72 5.87 8.90 6.03
C LEU A 72 5.79 7.86 7.15
N ALA A 73 4.62 7.22 7.24
CA ALA A 73 4.46 5.94 7.92
C ALA A 73 3.85 4.92 6.95
N VAL A 74 4.32 3.69 7.01
CA VAL A 74 3.81 2.56 6.23
C VAL A 74 3.04 1.64 7.17
N VAL A 75 1.82 1.32 6.81
CA VAL A 75 0.93 0.49 7.63
C VAL A 75 0.42 -0.67 6.78
N PRO A 76 1.12 -1.82 6.80
CA PRO A 76 0.65 -3.01 6.13
C PRO A 76 -0.58 -3.60 6.81
N ILE A 77 -1.54 -4.06 6.01
CA ILE A 77 -2.60 -4.96 6.47
C ILE A 77 -2.00 -6.36 6.54
N LEU A 78 -1.93 -6.90 7.76
CA LEU A 78 -1.38 -8.22 8.01
C LEU A 78 -2.28 -9.30 7.39
N ARG A 79 -1.72 -10.36 6.79
CA ARG A 79 -0.27 -10.69 6.64
C ARG A 79 0.35 -10.16 5.33
N ALA A 80 -0.43 -10.17 4.24
CA ALA A 80 0.07 -9.98 2.88
C ALA A 80 0.77 -8.62 2.66
N GLY A 81 0.28 -7.55 3.29
CA GLY A 81 0.86 -6.21 3.20
C GLY A 81 2.34 -6.13 3.63
N LEU A 82 2.81 -7.06 4.49
CA LEU A 82 4.22 -7.11 4.91
C LEU A 82 5.18 -7.23 3.72
N GLY A 83 4.79 -7.92 2.66
CA GLY A 83 5.62 -8.08 1.46
C GLY A 83 5.95 -6.76 0.75
N MET A 84 5.17 -5.70 0.99
CA MET A 84 5.39 -4.40 0.36
C MET A 84 6.30 -3.48 1.18
N VAL A 85 6.46 -3.74 2.49
CA VAL A 85 7.12 -2.82 3.44
C VAL A 85 8.58 -2.57 3.10
N GLU A 86 9.36 -3.62 2.83
CA GLU A 86 10.79 -3.50 2.54
C GLU A 86 11.06 -2.64 1.30
N GLY A 87 10.25 -2.81 0.25
CA GLY A 87 10.35 -2.00 -0.96
C GLY A 87 10.11 -0.51 -0.69
N MET A 88 9.14 -0.18 0.14
CA MET A 88 8.88 1.20 0.53
C MET A 88 9.96 1.78 1.43
N LEU A 89 10.48 1.00 2.38
CA LEU A 89 11.59 1.43 3.24
C LEU A 89 12.90 1.61 2.45
N ALA A 90 13.12 0.86 1.37
CA ALA A 90 14.25 1.08 0.48
C ALA A 90 14.21 2.47 -0.18
N MET A 91 13.00 2.98 -0.50
CA MET A 91 12.81 4.33 -1.04
C MET A 91 12.85 5.41 0.05
N ILE A 92 12.25 5.14 1.21
CA ILE A 92 12.13 6.11 2.32
C ILE A 92 12.59 5.45 3.62
N PRO A 93 13.92 5.31 3.84
CA PRO A 93 14.46 4.59 5.00
C PRO A 93 14.05 5.18 6.36
N ALA A 94 13.69 6.47 6.39
CA ALA A 94 13.24 7.14 7.60
C ALA A 94 11.73 7.02 7.86
N ALA A 95 10.98 6.31 7.01
CA ALA A 95 9.57 6.02 7.27
C ALA A 95 9.42 5.15 8.52
N LYS A 96 8.37 5.41 9.30
CA LYS A 96 8.00 4.54 10.42
C LYS A 96 7.04 3.45 9.95
N VAL A 97 7.01 2.33 10.65
CA VAL A 97 6.12 1.22 10.32
C VAL A 97 5.14 0.99 11.45
N GLY A 98 3.86 0.99 11.12
CA GLY A 98 2.79 0.49 11.98
C GLY A 98 2.26 -0.83 11.42
N HIS A 99 1.38 -1.51 12.14
CA HIS A 99 0.78 -2.76 11.68
C HIS A 99 -0.69 -2.80 12.07
N ILE A 100 -1.53 -3.26 11.15
CA ILE A 100 -2.94 -3.56 11.41
C ILE A 100 -3.20 -5.01 11.04
N GLY A 101 -3.69 -5.79 12.01
CA GLY A 101 -4.12 -7.16 11.81
C GLY A 101 -5.65 -7.23 11.83
N LEU A 102 -6.21 -7.76 10.74
CA LEU A 102 -7.64 -8.00 10.57
C LEU A 102 -7.88 -9.46 10.23
N PHE A 103 -8.90 -10.04 10.82
CA PHE A 103 -9.45 -11.30 10.33
C PHE A 103 -10.92 -11.09 9.97
N ARG A 104 -11.45 -11.95 9.16
CA ARG A 104 -12.87 -11.94 8.82
C ARG A 104 -13.59 -12.86 9.80
N ASP A 105 -14.54 -12.31 10.54
CA ASP A 105 -15.39 -13.08 11.44
C ASP A 105 -16.11 -14.17 10.63
N PRO A 106 -16.06 -15.44 11.05
CA PRO A 106 -16.63 -16.55 10.28
C PRO A 106 -18.16 -16.54 10.23
N GLU A 107 -18.83 -15.89 11.19
CA GLU A 107 -20.29 -15.82 11.27
C GLU A 107 -20.83 -14.59 10.54
N THR A 108 -20.27 -13.39 10.83
CA THR A 108 -20.76 -12.12 10.28
C THR A 108 -20.09 -11.74 8.97
N LEU A 109 -18.95 -12.36 8.63
CA LEU A 109 -18.06 -12.02 7.51
C LEU A 109 -17.50 -10.58 7.57
N GLU A 110 -17.68 -9.89 8.70
CA GLU A 110 -17.15 -8.55 8.91
C GLU A 110 -15.67 -8.59 9.32
N PRO A 111 -14.88 -7.56 8.93
CA PRO A 111 -13.49 -7.46 9.35
C PRO A 111 -13.40 -7.06 10.83
N VAL A 112 -12.70 -7.88 11.62
CA VAL A 112 -12.45 -7.67 13.04
C VAL A 112 -10.96 -7.42 13.29
N GLU A 113 -10.66 -6.38 14.09
CA GLU A 113 -9.29 -6.09 14.54
C GLU A 113 -8.82 -7.09 15.57
N TYR A 114 -7.67 -7.72 15.35
CA TYR A 114 -6.97 -8.50 16.37
C TYR A 114 -5.63 -7.89 16.77
N TYR A 115 -5.10 -6.95 15.98
CA TYR A 115 -3.84 -6.27 16.28
C TYR A 115 -3.78 -4.89 15.63
N CYS A 116 -3.37 -3.89 16.41
CA CYS A 116 -3.05 -2.57 15.89
C CYS A 116 -1.93 -1.94 16.70
N LYS A 117 -0.81 -1.67 16.05
CA LYS A 117 0.33 -0.96 16.64
C LYS A 117 0.80 0.10 15.66
N LEU A 118 0.66 1.36 16.04
CA LEU A 118 1.00 2.51 15.21
C LEU A 118 2.14 3.32 15.85
N PRO A 119 2.93 4.07 15.06
CA PRO A 119 3.82 5.10 15.59
C PRO A 119 3.04 6.12 16.43
N ALA A 120 3.63 6.57 17.55
CA ALA A 120 2.97 7.49 18.47
C ALA A 120 2.56 8.84 17.83
N ASP A 121 3.26 9.25 16.77
CA ASP A 121 3.02 10.47 16.01
C ASP A 121 2.35 10.20 14.65
N CYS A 122 1.60 9.10 14.53
CA CYS A 122 1.01 8.65 13.26
C CYS A 122 0.02 9.69 12.68
N GLU A 123 -0.68 10.43 13.54
CA GLU A 123 -1.64 11.47 13.16
C GLU A 123 -1.00 12.66 12.43
N GLU A 124 0.30 12.89 12.64
CA GLU A 124 1.07 13.98 12.01
C GLU A 124 1.78 13.54 10.71
N ARG A 125 1.66 12.26 10.31
CA ARG A 125 2.37 11.68 9.18
C ARG A 125 1.47 11.50 7.98
N GLU A 126 2.10 11.43 6.80
CA GLU A 126 1.48 10.85 5.61
C GLU A 126 1.49 9.33 5.77
N VAL A 127 0.33 8.68 5.84
CA VAL A 127 0.21 7.26 6.14
C VAL A 127 -0.14 6.47 4.87
N PHE A 128 0.74 5.57 4.48
CA PHE A 128 0.48 4.60 3.42
C PHE A 128 -0.04 3.30 4.01
N VAL A 129 -1.32 3.02 3.78
CA VAL A 129 -1.90 1.70 4.04
C VAL A 129 -1.60 0.81 2.83
N VAL A 130 -1.00 -0.35 3.05
CA VAL A 130 -0.56 -1.22 1.96
C VAL A 130 -1.10 -2.64 2.10
N ASP A 131 -1.61 -3.17 1.00
CA ASP A 131 -2.07 -4.54 0.83
C ASP A 131 -1.88 -4.94 -0.64
N PRO A 132 -1.28 -6.06 -0.99
CA PRO A 132 -1.13 -6.48 -2.39
C PRO A 132 -2.45 -6.55 -3.18
N MET A 133 -3.57 -6.79 -2.52
CA MET A 133 -4.84 -7.10 -3.17
C MET A 133 -5.98 -6.23 -2.66
N LEU A 134 -6.68 -5.54 -3.58
CA LEU A 134 -7.96 -4.87 -3.31
C LEU A 134 -9.08 -5.61 -4.04
N ALA A 135 -9.62 -6.67 -3.41
CA ALA A 135 -10.71 -7.47 -3.98
C ALA A 135 -12.08 -6.86 -3.65
N THR A 136 -12.71 -7.24 -2.53
CA THR A 136 -14.03 -6.74 -2.13
C THR A 136 -13.99 -5.39 -1.40
N GLY A 137 -12.80 -4.94 -0.96
CA GLY A 137 -12.59 -3.69 -0.24
C GLY A 137 -12.78 -3.77 1.28
N GLY A 138 -13.37 -4.84 1.83
CA GLY A 138 -13.74 -4.91 3.24
C GLY A 138 -12.57 -4.65 4.21
N SER A 139 -11.45 -5.38 4.07
CA SER A 139 -10.28 -5.22 4.96
C SER A 139 -9.64 -3.83 4.84
N CYS A 140 -9.52 -3.33 3.61
CA CYS A 140 -8.97 -2.00 3.35
C CYS A 140 -9.83 -0.89 3.98
N ILE A 141 -11.15 -0.92 3.76
CA ILE A 141 -12.10 0.05 4.32
C ILE A 141 -12.04 0.03 5.85
N ALA A 142 -12.05 -1.16 6.47
CA ALA A 142 -11.95 -1.29 7.91
C ALA A 142 -10.61 -0.74 8.45
N ALA A 143 -9.49 -1.08 7.83
CA ALA A 143 -8.18 -0.59 8.22
C ALA A 143 -8.09 0.95 8.16
N ILE A 144 -8.59 1.56 7.10
CA ILE A 144 -8.64 3.01 6.94
C ILE A 144 -9.55 3.65 8.00
N GLN A 145 -10.73 3.08 8.24
CA GLN A 145 -11.64 3.58 9.28
C GLN A 145 -10.99 3.54 10.67
N MET A 146 -10.26 2.47 10.98
CA MET A 146 -9.52 2.33 12.24
C MET A 146 -8.43 3.41 12.41
N LEU A 147 -7.71 3.73 11.35
CA LEU A 147 -6.72 4.81 11.35
C LEU A 147 -7.39 6.16 11.58
N LYS A 148 -8.49 6.45 10.88
CA LYS A 148 -9.26 7.69 11.07
C LYS A 148 -9.80 7.82 12.49
N ASN A 149 -10.30 6.74 13.09
CA ASN A 149 -10.76 6.72 14.47
C ASN A 149 -9.63 7.00 15.49
N ARG A 150 -8.36 6.81 15.08
CA ARG A 150 -7.15 7.13 15.86
C ARG A 150 -6.53 8.48 15.49
N GLY A 151 -7.27 9.33 14.77
CA GLY A 151 -6.86 10.70 14.46
C GLY A 151 -5.98 10.86 13.22
N VAL A 152 -5.69 9.79 12.49
CA VAL A 152 -4.89 9.87 11.24
C VAL A 152 -5.73 10.55 10.16
N LYS A 153 -5.18 11.61 9.56
CA LYS A 153 -5.91 12.47 8.59
C LYS A 153 -5.44 12.25 7.16
N ASN A 154 -4.12 12.10 6.96
CA ASN A 154 -3.52 11.99 5.65
C ASN A 154 -3.26 10.51 5.35
N ILE A 155 -4.17 9.88 4.61
CA ILE A 155 -4.10 8.45 4.31
C ILE A 155 -4.07 8.26 2.79
N ARG A 156 -3.11 7.45 2.33
CA ARG A 156 -3.05 6.91 0.98
C ARG A 156 -3.14 5.39 1.07
N PHE A 157 -3.86 4.80 0.14
CA PHE A 157 -3.91 3.35 0.02
C PHE A 157 -3.15 2.89 -1.23
N MET A 158 -2.34 1.85 -1.09
CA MET A 158 -1.57 1.30 -2.21
C MET A 158 -1.78 -0.22 -2.30
N CYS A 159 -2.16 -0.70 -3.48
CA CYS A 159 -2.28 -2.13 -3.77
C CYS A 159 -1.69 -2.47 -5.14
N ILE A 160 -1.23 -3.71 -5.29
CA ILE A 160 -0.62 -4.17 -6.55
C ILE A 160 -1.69 -4.53 -7.56
N ILE A 161 -2.72 -5.27 -7.12
CA ILE A 161 -3.85 -5.67 -7.99
C ILE A 161 -5.16 -5.25 -7.33
N ALA A 162 -6.06 -4.67 -8.12
CA ALA A 162 -7.40 -4.30 -7.67
C ALA A 162 -8.49 -4.82 -8.59
N ALA A 163 -9.71 -5.01 -8.05
CA ALA A 163 -10.93 -5.18 -8.80
C ALA A 163 -11.76 -3.87 -8.79
N PRO A 164 -12.47 -3.53 -9.86
CA PRO A 164 -13.30 -2.33 -9.93
C PRO A 164 -14.33 -2.21 -8.81
N GLU A 165 -14.91 -3.35 -8.39
CA GLU A 165 -15.88 -3.41 -7.29
C GLU A 165 -15.29 -2.97 -5.96
N GLY A 166 -14.04 -3.42 -5.66
CA GLY A 166 -13.33 -3.02 -4.45
C GLY A 166 -12.94 -1.55 -4.47
N VAL A 167 -12.46 -1.06 -5.60
CA VAL A 167 -12.12 0.36 -5.79
C VAL A 167 -13.35 1.24 -5.58
N LYS A 168 -14.47 0.88 -6.18
CA LYS A 168 -15.74 1.62 -6.04
C LYS A 168 -16.17 1.69 -4.57
N LYS A 169 -16.21 0.56 -3.86
CA LYS A 169 -16.57 0.52 -2.45
C LYS A 169 -15.64 1.34 -1.56
N LEU A 170 -14.33 1.28 -1.83
CA LEU A 170 -13.36 2.08 -1.11
C LEU A 170 -13.59 3.58 -1.32
N GLN A 171 -13.81 4.02 -2.55
CA GLN A 171 -14.10 5.42 -2.85
C GLN A 171 -15.43 5.91 -2.25
N GLU A 172 -16.45 5.06 -2.20
CA GLU A 172 -17.73 5.38 -1.55
C GLU A 172 -17.58 5.54 -0.04
N ALA A 173 -16.79 4.67 0.62
CA ALA A 173 -16.55 4.73 2.07
C ALA A 173 -15.56 5.82 2.48
N HIS A 174 -14.53 6.06 1.67
CA HIS A 174 -13.43 6.98 1.96
C HIS A 174 -13.06 7.81 0.73
N PRO A 175 -13.92 8.77 0.31
CA PRO A 175 -13.70 9.59 -0.89
C PRO A 175 -12.50 10.54 -0.79
N ASP A 176 -11.97 10.73 0.40
CA ASP A 176 -10.82 11.58 0.71
C ASP A 176 -9.47 10.83 0.63
N VAL A 177 -9.48 9.52 0.40
CA VAL A 177 -8.27 8.69 0.34
C VAL A 177 -7.78 8.56 -1.10
N GLU A 178 -6.50 8.89 -1.32
CA GLU A 178 -5.81 8.63 -2.59
C GLU A 178 -5.50 7.13 -2.72
N VAL A 179 -5.84 6.55 -3.85
CA VAL A 179 -5.71 5.10 -4.13
C VAL A 179 -4.72 4.88 -5.27
N TYR A 180 -3.64 4.15 -4.99
CA TYR A 180 -2.61 3.81 -5.97
C TYR A 180 -2.68 2.31 -6.29
N ILE A 181 -2.82 1.98 -7.56
CA ILE A 181 -3.08 0.62 -8.05
C ILE A 181 -2.04 0.25 -9.10
N GLY A 182 -1.34 -0.88 -8.90
CA GLY A 182 -0.38 -1.39 -9.87
C GLY A 182 -1.05 -1.87 -11.16
N ALA A 183 -2.13 -2.66 -11.03
CA ALA A 183 -3.01 -3.03 -12.15
C ALA A 183 -4.45 -3.19 -11.70
N LEU A 184 -5.36 -2.66 -12.50
CA LEU A 184 -6.81 -2.84 -12.32
C LEU A 184 -7.25 -4.02 -13.20
N ASP A 185 -7.73 -5.08 -12.55
CA ASP A 185 -8.23 -6.28 -13.21
C ASP A 185 -9.70 -6.13 -13.65
N GLU A 186 -10.25 -7.17 -14.28
CA GLU A 186 -11.54 -7.05 -14.96
C GLU A 186 -12.73 -6.98 -14.00
N LYS A 187 -12.76 -7.89 -13.00
CA LYS A 187 -13.90 -8.05 -12.07
C LYS A 187 -13.58 -9.01 -10.92
N LEU A 188 -14.53 -9.14 -10.00
CA LEU A 188 -14.58 -10.25 -9.05
C LEU A 188 -15.38 -11.42 -9.65
N ASN A 189 -14.99 -12.67 -9.31
CA ASN A 189 -15.83 -13.82 -9.57
C ASN A 189 -16.92 -14.00 -8.49
N GLU A 190 -17.75 -15.04 -8.62
CA GLU A 190 -18.82 -15.39 -7.67
C GLU A 190 -18.35 -15.65 -6.23
N HIS A 191 -17.07 -16.00 -6.06
CA HIS A 191 -16.45 -16.23 -4.74
C HIS A 191 -15.70 -15.00 -4.20
N GLY A 192 -15.81 -13.84 -4.86
CA GLY A 192 -15.15 -12.60 -4.46
C GLY A 192 -13.64 -12.55 -4.74
N TYR A 193 -13.14 -13.40 -5.64
CA TYR A 193 -11.76 -13.36 -6.10
C TYR A 193 -11.59 -12.50 -7.34
N ILE A 194 -10.48 -11.77 -7.41
CA ILE A 194 -10.12 -10.95 -8.58
C ILE A 194 -9.83 -11.86 -9.78
N VAL A 195 -10.32 -11.50 -10.96
CA VAL A 195 -10.05 -12.21 -12.23
C VAL A 195 -9.38 -11.22 -13.20
N PRO A 196 -8.26 -11.60 -13.86
CA PRO A 196 -7.57 -12.90 -13.93
C PRO A 196 -6.71 -13.28 -12.71
N ARG A 197 -6.40 -12.37 -11.78
CA ARG A 197 -5.79 -12.73 -10.50
C ARG A 197 -4.29 -13.11 -10.55
N LEU A 198 -3.67 -13.22 -9.33
CA LEU A 198 -2.31 -13.74 -9.12
C LEU A 198 -2.24 -14.85 -8.02
N GLY A 199 -3.37 -15.43 -7.63
CA GLY A 199 -3.46 -16.37 -6.52
C GLY A 199 -3.69 -15.68 -5.17
N ASP A 200 -3.48 -16.41 -4.06
CA ASP A 200 -3.45 -15.83 -2.72
C ASP A 200 -2.09 -15.18 -2.47
N ALA A 201 -2.06 -13.86 -2.35
CA ALA A 201 -0.82 -13.10 -2.21
C ALA A 201 -0.08 -13.45 -0.91
N GLY A 202 -0.81 -13.62 0.21
CA GLY A 202 -0.22 -13.97 1.49
C GLY A 202 0.46 -15.33 1.44
N ASP A 203 -0.23 -16.34 0.97
CA ASP A 203 0.33 -17.70 0.85
C ASP A 203 1.52 -17.75 -0.12
N ARG A 204 1.45 -17.03 -1.23
CA ARG A 204 2.57 -16.96 -2.18
C ARG A 204 3.78 -16.21 -1.64
N ILE A 205 3.57 -15.11 -0.87
CA ILE A 205 4.67 -14.37 -0.21
C ILE A 205 5.36 -15.25 0.85
N PHE A 206 4.59 -15.95 1.66
CA PHE A 206 5.10 -16.66 2.84
C PHE A 206 5.33 -18.15 2.62
N GLY A 207 4.87 -18.73 1.51
CA GLY A 207 5.02 -20.15 1.22
C GLY A 207 4.20 -21.03 2.17
N THR A 208 2.97 -20.60 2.51
CA THR A 208 2.11 -21.27 3.50
C THR A 208 1.11 -22.25 2.89
N LYS A 209 1.25 -22.58 1.60
CA LYS A 209 0.57 -23.69 0.91
C LYS A 209 1.56 -24.58 0.23
#